data_7bf57548c65b50f5acf145a7a820f501
#
_entry.id   7bf57548c65b50f5acf145a7a820f501
#
_cell.length_a   1.000
_cell.length_b   1.000
_cell.length_c   1.000
_cell.angle_alpha   90.00
_cell.angle_beta   90.00
_cell.angle_gamma   90.00
#
_symmetry.space_group_name_H-M   'P 1'
#
loop_
_entity.id
_entity.type
_entity.pdbx_description
1 polymer ?
#
loop_
_entity_poly.entity_id
_entity_poly.type
_entity_poly.pdbx_seq_one_letter_code
_entity_poly.pdbx_strand_id
1 'polypeptide(L)'
;MIVYDNPKSIFKGAWSKMKAYEALSKEELLQLHTQLLKEYEDAKGKGLKLDMSRGKPSIAQMNMEMGIMDVLGSVADYQTESGADCRNYGLLDGIPEAKKMMAEMMGTANADNVIVCGNSSLAIMYDAVSRCMSHGVLGNTPWCKLDQVKFLCPVPGYDRHFKITEHFGIEMISVPMGKDGPDMDMVEELVSTDEAVKGIWCVPKYSNPQGFSYSDETVRRFAALKPAAKDFRIFWDNAYAIHHLYEDKQDEILDILSECEKAGNADMVYEFVSTSKVSFPGSGVAAVAASKANVDEILKSMTVQTIGYDKINMLRHVRFFKNLDGLKEHMRKHSQILRPKFEAVLKVLNDELGGLGIAEWTEPRGGYFISFESMEGCAKEIVAKCKEAGVVLTGAGATFPYGKDPKDSNIRLAPTFPTQEELEAAADLFVLCVKLVSVEKLLRE
;
A
#
# COMPACT_ATOMS: atom_id res chain seq x y z
N MET A 1 6.53 18.39 31.12
CA MET A 1 6.97 19.24 30.01
C MET A 1 8.49 19.13 29.98
N ILE A 2 9.01 18.13 29.26
CA ILE A 2 10.46 17.91 29.13
C ILE A 2 10.83 18.61 27.83
N VAL A 3 11.57 19.69 27.97
CA VAL A 3 12.14 20.44 26.84
C VAL A 3 13.29 19.60 26.29
N TYR A 4 13.11 19.02 25.11
CA TYR A 4 14.22 18.45 24.36
C TYR A 4 14.95 19.57 23.65
N ASP A 5 16.17 19.83 24.11
CA ASP A 5 17.13 20.65 23.36
C ASP A 5 17.33 20.06 21.96
N ASN A 6 17.16 20.87 20.94
CA ASN A 6 17.27 20.56 19.53
C ASN A 6 18.70 20.05 19.21
N PRO A 7 18.90 18.74 18.96
CA PRO A 7 20.20 18.27 18.50
C PRO A 7 20.31 18.58 17.00
N LYS A 8 21.02 19.64 16.66
CA LYS A 8 21.62 19.82 15.33
C LYS A 8 22.22 18.47 14.92
N SER A 9 21.87 17.99 13.71
CA SER A 9 22.35 16.76 13.09
C SER A 9 23.60 16.16 13.75
N ILE A 10 23.43 15.02 14.40
CA ILE A 10 24.42 14.38 15.29
C ILE A 10 25.65 13.88 14.50
N PHE A 11 25.57 13.86 13.16
CA PHE A 11 26.55 13.24 12.25
C PHE A 11 27.08 14.17 11.15
N LYS A 12 27.34 15.43 11.44
CA LYS A 12 28.05 16.31 10.49
C LYS A 12 29.55 16.07 10.53
N GLY A 13 30.02 14.97 9.96
CA GLY A 13 31.38 14.84 9.45
C GLY A 13 31.42 15.44 8.04
N ALA A 14 32.45 16.26 7.73
CA ALA A 14 32.65 16.86 6.43
C ALA A 14 33.00 15.79 5.38
N TRP A 15 32.01 15.37 4.59
CA TRP A 15 32.21 14.41 3.48
C TRP A 15 32.32 15.20 2.17
N SER A 16 33.51 15.54 1.77
CA SER A 16 33.80 16.00 0.42
C SER A 16 33.80 14.81 -0.53
N LYS A 17 32.97 14.82 -1.60
CA LYS A 17 32.92 13.88 -2.73
C LYS A 17 33.33 12.45 -2.33
N MET A 18 32.41 11.69 -1.74
CA MET A 18 32.68 10.29 -1.36
C MET A 18 32.86 9.43 -2.62
N LYS A 19 33.86 8.56 -2.63
CA LYS A 19 34.02 7.50 -3.62
C LYS A 19 32.93 6.44 -3.40
N ALA A 20 32.45 5.81 -4.47
CA ALA A 20 31.66 4.59 -4.36
C ALA A 20 32.41 3.56 -3.49
N TYR A 21 31.71 2.82 -2.66
CA TYR A 21 32.33 1.89 -1.70
C TYR A 21 33.12 0.78 -2.40
N GLU A 22 32.66 0.34 -3.58
CA GLU A 22 33.39 -0.63 -4.42
C GLU A 22 34.75 -0.12 -4.92
N ALA A 23 34.97 1.19 -4.94
CA ALA A 23 36.21 1.80 -5.35
C ALA A 23 37.20 2.03 -4.20
N LEU A 24 36.83 1.65 -2.97
CA LEU A 24 37.69 1.74 -1.79
C LEU A 24 38.64 0.55 -1.71
N SER A 25 39.87 0.81 -1.29
CA SER A 25 40.82 -0.25 -0.96
C SER A 25 40.39 -0.98 0.31
N LYS A 26 40.87 -2.19 0.50
CA LYS A 26 40.62 -2.97 1.72
C LYS A 26 41.01 -2.23 3.00
N GLU A 27 42.09 -1.46 2.96
CA GLU A 27 42.53 -0.65 4.10
C GLU A 27 41.57 0.51 4.37
N GLU A 28 41.10 1.23 3.34
CA GLU A 28 40.09 2.26 3.45
C GLU A 28 38.77 1.68 4.02
N LEU A 29 38.34 0.49 3.56
CA LEU A 29 37.14 -0.20 4.07
C LEU A 29 37.29 -0.58 5.54
N LEU A 30 38.45 -1.06 6.00
CA LEU A 30 38.70 -1.39 7.41
C LEU A 30 38.68 -0.16 8.31
N GLN A 31 39.22 0.97 7.85
CA GLN A 31 39.15 2.24 8.58
C GLN A 31 37.70 2.72 8.71
N LEU A 32 36.97 2.70 7.60
CA LEU A 32 35.55 3.07 7.55
C LEU A 32 34.71 2.15 8.45
N HIS A 33 34.93 0.84 8.40
CA HIS A 33 34.26 -0.14 9.27
C HIS A 33 34.46 0.21 10.75
N THR A 34 35.70 0.49 11.16
CA THR A 34 36.01 0.84 12.56
C THR A 34 35.25 2.09 13.01
N GLN A 35 35.16 3.08 12.14
CA GLN A 35 34.41 4.32 12.42
C GLN A 35 32.91 4.04 12.53
N LEU A 36 32.31 3.39 11.51
CA LEU A 36 30.88 3.11 11.47
C LEU A 36 30.42 2.21 12.63
N LEU A 37 31.24 1.23 13.00
CA LEU A 37 30.96 0.36 14.14
C LEU A 37 30.92 1.16 15.47
N LYS A 38 31.85 2.09 15.67
CA LYS A 38 31.85 2.97 16.83
C LYS A 38 30.59 3.84 16.86
N GLU A 39 30.23 4.47 15.73
CA GLU A 39 29.02 5.29 15.62
C GLU A 39 27.76 4.47 15.89
N TYR A 40 27.72 3.22 15.42
CA TYR A 40 26.61 2.30 15.66
C TYR A 40 26.48 1.94 17.16
N GLU A 41 27.58 1.60 17.85
CA GLU A 41 27.53 1.32 19.28
C GLU A 41 27.14 2.55 20.11
N ASP A 42 27.62 3.74 19.72
CA ASP A 42 27.22 5.01 20.34
C ASP A 42 25.70 5.29 20.13
N ALA A 43 25.16 4.99 18.93
CA ALA A 43 23.75 5.16 18.64
C ALA A 43 22.88 4.15 19.42
N LYS A 44 23.29 2.89 19.48
CA LYS A 44 22.66 1.83 20.28
C LYS A 44 22.58 2.18 21.76
N GLY A 45 23.64 2.80 22.30
CA GLY A 45 23.66 3.29 23.68
C GLY A 45 22.63 4.37 24.01
N LYS A 46 22.03 5.04 23.02
CA LYS A 46 20.99 6.08 23.23
C LYS A 46 19.61 5.51 23.61
N GLY A 47 19.39 4.22 23.44
CA GLY A 47 18.15 3.54 23.82
C GLY A 47 16.92 4.04 23.07
N LEU A 48 17.03 4.31 21.76
CA LEU A 48 15.95 4.78 20.90
C LEU A 48 14.79 3.77 20.86
N LYS A 49 13.57 4.29 20.65
CA LYS A 49 12.34 3.50 20.50
C LYS A 49 11.48 4.09 19.40
N LEU A 50 11.87 3.86 18.15
CA LEU A 50 11.27 4.45 16.96
C LEU A 50 10.65 3.36 16.09
N ASP A 51 9.54 3.68 15.41
CA ASP A 51 8.78 2.71 14.60
C ASP A 51 8.47 3.28 13.21
N MET A 52 9.18 2.79 12.20
CA MET A 52 8.92 3.04 10.77
C MET A 52 8.38 1.78 10.05
N SER A 53 7.77 0.83 10.77
CA SER A 53 7.35 -0.45 10.20
C SER A 53 6.01 -0.39 9.47
N ARG A 54 5.11 0.54 9.84
CA ARG A 54 3.73 0.55 9.37
C ARG A 54 3.31 1.90 8.80
N GLY A 55 2.81 1.86 7.54
CA GLY A 55 2.13 2.99 6.92
C GLY A 55 0.73 3.15 7.50
N LYS A 56 0.62 3.87 8.61
CA LYS A 56 -0.64 4.24 9.26
C LYS A 56 -0.71 5.77 9.45
N PRO A 57 -1.92 6.36 9.50
CA PRO A 57 -2.08 7.77 9.79
C PRO A 57 -1.46 8.15 11.14
N SER A 58 -0.83 9.32 11.18
CA SER A 58 -0.30 9.92 12.42
C SER A 58 -1.43 10.48 13.30
N ILE A 59 -1.11 10.76 14.56
CA ILE A 59 -2.06 11.42 15.48
C ILE A 59 -2.54 12.76 14.92
N ALA A 60 -1.66 13.54 14.28
CA ALA A 60 -2.02 14.81 13.66
C ALA A 60 -3.07 14.64 12.55
N GLN A 61 -2.95 13.60 11.71
CA GLN A 61 -3.95 13.28 10.71
C GLN A 61 -5.27 12.89 11.38
N MET A 62 -5.26 11.95 12.32
CA MET A 62 -6.48 11.52 13.01
C MET A 62 -7.21 12.67 13.75
N ASN A 63 -6.49 13.64 14.28
CA ASN A 63 -7.10 14.80 14.94
C ASN A 63 -7.85 15.71 13.95
N MET A 64 -7.46 15.75 12.67
CA MET A 64 -8.19 16.50 11.65
C MET A 64 -9.55 15.89 11.32
N GLU A 65 -9.72 14.59 11.60
CA GLU A 65 -10.92 13.83 11.31
C GLU A 65 -12.02 14.02 12.39
N MET A 66 -11.68 14.61 13.54
CA MET A 66 -12.59 14.63 14.70
C MET A 66 -13.95 15.26 14.40
N GLY A 67 -14.01 16.22 13.47
CA GLY A 67 -15.27 16.83 13.03
C GLY A 67 -16.29 15.85 12.43
N ILE A 68 -15.85 14.67 11.96
CA ILE A 68 -16.74 13.62 11.45
C ILE A 68 -17.68 13.07 12.54
N MET A 69 -17.31 13.21 13.81
CA MET A 69 -18.09 12.74 14.94
C MET A 69 -19.31 13.63 15.22
N ASP A 70 -19.29 14.89 14.78
CA ASP A 70 -20.27 15.92 15.13
C ASP A 70 -21.27 16.22 13.99
N VAL A 71 -21.18 15.52 12.85
CA VAL A 71 -22.00 15.81 11.67
C VAL A 71 -23.43 15.26 11.75
N LEU A 72 -23.77 14.44 12.74
CA LEU A 72 -25.09 13.84 12.96
C LEU A 72 -25.62 14.27 14.34
N GLY A 73 -26.35 15.37 14.38
CA GLY A 73 -26.84 15.97 15.63
C GLY A 73 -28.35 15.85 15.87
N SER A 74 -29.15 15.56 14.85
CA SER A 74 -30.61 15.48 14.92
C SER A 74 -31.14 14.19 14.30
N VAL A 75 -32.42 13.84 14.58
CA VAL A 75 -33.04 12.65 13.99
C VAL A 75 -33.13 12.72 12.48
N ALA A 76 -33.29 13.90 11.89
CA ALA A 76 -33.32 14.09 10.44
C ALA A 76 -31.97 13.77 9.77
N ASP A 77 -30.88 13.92 10.52
CA ASP A 77 -29.52 13.65 9.99
C ASP A 77 -29.26 12.16 9.76
N TYR A 78 -30.04 11.27 10.35
CA TYR A 78 -29.91 9.82 10.20
C TYR A 78 -30.66 9.25 8.99
N GLN A 79 -31.18 10.09 8.11
CA GLN A 79 -31.85 9.67 6.89
C GLN A 79 -30.96 9.91 5.66
N THR A 80 -31.05 8.97 4.70
CA THR A 80 -30.53 9.19 3.35
C THR A 80 -31.32 10.31 2.63
N GLU A 81 -30.81 10.82 1.52
CA GLU A 81 -31.55 11.77 0.68
C GLU A 81 -32.88 11.21 0.18
N SER A 82 -32.99 9.88 0.01
CA SER A 82 -34.21 9.18 -0.37
C SER A 82 -35.16 8.91 0.81
N GLY A 83 -34.80 9.32 2.05
CA GLY A 83 -35.62 9.17 3.25
C GLY A 83 -35.48 7.83 3.99
N ALA A 84 -34.55 6.96 3.60
CA ALA A 84 -34.27 5.71 4.31
C ALA A 84 -33.58 5.99 5.66
N ASP A 85 -34.07 5.41 6.75
CA ASP A 85 -33.50 5.56 8.09
C ASP A 85 -32.29 4.66 8.28
N CYS A 86 -31.11 5.27 8.37
CA CYS A 86 -29.81 4.57 8.49
C CYS A 86 -29.63 3.84 9.83
N ARG A 87 -30.47 4.07 10.82
CA ARG A 87 -30.43 3.36 12.11
C ARG A 87 -31.09 1.96 12.05
N ASN A 88 -31.78 1.64 10.96
CA ASN A 88 -32.51 0.38 10.79
C ASN A 88 -31.82 -0.55 9.79
N TYR A 89 -32.31 -1.75 9.61
CA TYR A 89 -31.90 -2.72 8.65
C TYR A 89 -32.12 -2.26 7.19
N GLY A 90 -31.56 -2.99 6.24
CA GLY A 90 -31.73 -2.76 4.80
C GLY A 90 -30.53 -2.06 4.15
N LEU A 91 -30.65 -1.80 2.85
CA LEU A 91 -29.58 -1.24 2.01
C LEU A 91 -28.31 -2.09 2.11
N LEU A 92 -28.44 -3.35 1.68
CA LEU A 92 -27.38 -4.36 1.76
C LEU A 92 -26.07 -3.90 1.10
N ASP A 93 -26.16 -3.20 -0.02
CA ASP A 93 -25.05 -2.67 -0.82
C ASP A 93 -24.58 -1.27 -0.37
N GLY A 94 -25.14 -0.74 0.71
CA GLY A 94 -24.82 0.58 1.27
C GLY A 94 -25.82 1.67 0.87
N ILE A 95 -25.65 2.86 1.43
CA ILE A 95 -26.48 4.03 1.10
C ILE A 95 -26.07 4.62 -0.25
N PRO A 96 -27.03 5.14 -1.06
CA PRO A 96 -26.74 5.65 -2.41
C PRO A 96 -25.67 6.73 -2.44
N GLU A 97 -25.66 7.62 -1.47
CA GLU A 97 -24.69 8.72 -1.36
C GLU A 97 -23.28 8.20 -1.12
N ALA A 98 -23.12 7.14 -0.31
CA ALA A 98 -21.83 6.51 -0.06
C ALA A 98 -21.35 5.73 -1.29
N LYS A 99 -22.26 5.04 -2.00
CA LYS A 99 -21.93 4.38 -3.29
C LYS A 99 -21.40 5.41 -4.29
N LYS A 100 -22.06 6.55 -4.42
CA LYS A 100 -21.63 7.65 -5.29
C LYS A 100 -20.25 8.19 -4.89
N MET A 101 -20.04 8.48 -3.61
CA MET A 101 -18.76 8.99 -3.09
C MET A 101 -17.62 7.99 -3.37
N MET A 102 -17.85 6.69 -3.15
CA MET A 102 -16.86 5.66 -3.42
C MET A 102 -16.58 5.48 -4.91
N ALA A 103 -17.60 5.53 -5.77
CA ALA A 103 -17.44 5.51 -7.21
C ALA A 103 -16.58 6.69 -7.71
N GLU A 104 -16.88 7.90 -7.26
CA GLU A 104 -16.10 9.11 -7.57
C GLU A 104 -14.63 8.98 -7.08
N MET A 105 -14.42 8.38 -5.91
CA MET A 105 -13.08 8.14 -5.36
C MET A 105 -12.28 7.13 -6.18
N MET A 106 -12.93 6.11 -6.74
CA MET A 106 -12.32 5.12 -7.66
C MET A 106 -12.09 5.71 -9.06
N GLY A 107 -12.84 6.75 -9.44
CA GLY A 107 -12.87 7.28 -10.80
C GLY A 107 -13.80 6.52 -11.73
N THR A 108 -14.66 5.62 -11.21
CA THR A 108 -15.63 4.87 -12.01
C THR A 108 -16.95 5.63 -12.16
N ALA A 109 -17.57 5.53 -13.34
CA ALA A 109 -18.77 6.29 -13.65
C ALA A 109 -20.07 5.72 -13.06
N ASN A 110 -20.10 4.44 -12.70
CA ASN A 110 -21.33 3.73 -12.35
C ASN A 110 -21.39 3.37 -10.85
N ALA A 111 -22.05 4.22 -10.06
CA ALA A 111 -22.27 3.97 -8.64
C ALA A 111 -23.15 2.75 -8.34
N ASP A 112 -24.00 2.29 -9.28
CA ASP A 112 -24.85 1.11 -9.08
C ASP A 112 -24.00 -0.17 -9.01
N ASN A 113 -22.82 -0.15 -9.61
CA ASN A 113 -21.87 -1.24 -9.58
C ASN A 113 -20.92 -1.22 -8.37
N VAL A 114 -21.22 -0.41 -7.36
CA VAL A 114 -20.44 -0.28 -6.12
C VAL A 114 -21.21 -0.89 -4.94
N ILE A 115 -20.51 -1.70 -4.15
CA ILE A 115 -21.00 -2.21 -2.86
C ILE A 115 -20.16 -1.57 -1.77
N VAL A 116 -20.80 -0.85 -0.85
CA VAL A 116 -20.14 -0.23 0.30
C VAL A 116 -20.27 -1.15 1.50
N CYS A 117 -19.14 -1.47 2.09
CA CYS A 117 -19.01 -2.47 3.14
C CYS A 117 -18.56 -1.83 4.49
N GLY A 118 -17.85 -2.63 5.29
CA GLY A 118 -17.27 -2.20 6.56
C GLY A 118 -16.05 -1.29 6.40
N ASN A 119 -15.18 -1.26 7.39
CA ASN A 119 -14.11 -0.28 7.51
C ASN A 119 -12.83 -0.59 6.71
N SER A 120 -12.71 -1.75 6.08
CA SER A 120 -11.44 -2.21 5.53
C SER A 120 -11.60 -2.90 4.17
N SER A 121 -10.88 -2.40 3.15
CA SER A 121 -10.75 -3.11 1.86
C SER A 121 -10.09 -4.48 2.01
N LEU A 122 -9.20 -4.66 2.98
CA LEU A 122 -8.58 -5.95 3.27
C LEU A 122 -9.63 -7.02 3.62
N ALA A 123 -10.66 -6.66 4.41
CA ALA A 123 -11.74 -7.59 4.74
C ALA A 123 -12.56 -7.96 3.49
N ILE A 124 -12.82 -6.98 2.62
CA ILE A 124 -13.56 -7.24 1.36
C ILE A 124 -12.73 -8.12 0.41
N MET A 125 -11.43 -7.89 0.30
CA MET A 125 -10.53 -8.72 -0.50
C MET A 125 -10.47 -10.16 0.03
N TYR A 126 -10.38 -10.33 1.35
CA TYR A 126 -10.47 -11.65 1.98
C TYR A 126 -11.81 -12.34 1.66
N ASP A 127 -12.92 -11.62 1.82
CA ASP A 127 -14.25 -12.12 1.48
C ASP A 127 -14.39 -12.50 0.00
N ALA A 128 -13.81 -11.70 -0.91
CA ALA A 128 -13.82 -12.00 -2.33
C ALA A 128 -13.09 -13.31 -2.64
N VAL A 129 -11.88 -13.50 -2.11
CA VAL A 129 -11.14 -14.77 -2.27
C VAL A 129 -11.89 -15.92 -1.60
N SER A 130 -12.44 -15.73 -0.40
CA SER A 130 -13.23 -16.75 0.31
C SER A 130 -14.45 -17.21 -0.49
N ARG A 131 -15.15 -16.28 -1.15
CA ARG A 131 -16.29 -16.61 -2.05
C ARG A 131 -15.83 -17.39 -3.27
N CYS A 132 -14.74 -16.96 -3.91
CA CYS A 132 -14.17 -17.71 -5.04
C CYS A 132 -13.79 -19.14 -4.62
N MET A 133 -13.17 -19.30 -3.45
CA MET A 133 -12.82 -20.62 -2.90
C MET A 133 -14.04 -21.49 -2.63
N SER A 134 -15.09 -20.96 -2.02
CA SER A 134 -16.22 -21.75 -1.50
C SER A 134 -17.38 -21.90 -2.50
N HIS A 135 -17.62 -20.91 -3.36
CA HIS A 135 -18.79 -20.85 -4.24
C HIS A 135 -18.42 -20.79 -5.73
N GLY A 136 -17.16 -20.52 -6.06
CA GLY A 136 -16.72 -20.26 -7.44
C GLY A 136 -17.00 -18.81 -7.85
N VAL A 137 -16.90 -18.55 -9.14
CA VAL A 137 -17.05 -17.22 -9.74
C VAL A 137 -17.95 -17.34 -10.95
N LEU A 138 -19.08 -16.62 -10.96
CA LEU A 138 -20.07 -16.60 -12.06
C LEU A 138 -20.45 -18.02 -12.56
N GLY A 139 -20.73 -18.91 -11.61
CA GLY A 139 -21.15 -20.29 -11.89
C GLY A 139 -20.03 -21.27 -12.25
N ASN A 140 -18.77 -20.84 -12.23
CA ASN A 140 -17.63 -21.74 -12.38
C ASN A 140 -17.39 -22.57 -11.11
N THR A 141 -16.58 -23.63 -11.24
CA THR A 141 -16.23 -24.52 -10.13
C THR A 141 -15.58 -23.75 -8.97
N PRO A 142 -16.04 -23.96 -7.71
CA PRO A 142 -15.36 -23.43 -6.54
C PRO A 142 -13.87 -23.76 -6.52
N TRP A 143 -13.02 -22.77 -6.26
CA TRP A 143 -11.57 -22.98 -6.35
C TRP A 143 -11.05 -24.03 -5.38
N CYS A 144 -11.71 -24.23 -4.22
CA CYS A 144 -11.34 -25.30 -3.29
C CYS A 144 -11.55 -26.72 -3.84
N LYS A 145 -12.24 -26.87 -4.98
CA LYS A 145 -12.47 -28.17 -5.67
C LYS A 145 -11.53 -28.39 -6.86
N LEU A 146 -10.68 -27.43 -7.15
CA LEU A 146 -9.67 -27.53 -8.20
C LEU A 146 -8.39 -28.15 -7.64
N ASP A 147 -7.66 -28.88 -8.46
CA ASP A 147 -6.40 -29.52 -8.07
C ASP A 147 -5.32 -28.49 -7.73
N GLN A 148 -5.35 -27.35 -8.42
CA GLN A 148 -4.38 -26.26 -8.22
C GLN A 148 -5.03 -24.91 -8.49
N VAL A 149 -4.69 -23.94 -7.66
CA VAL A 149 -5.03 -22.51 -7.84
C VAL A 149 -3.76 -21.70 -7.66
N LYS A 150 -3.52 -20.78 -8.59
CA LYS A 150 -2.35 -19.89 -8.59
C LYS A 150 -2.77 -18.44 -8.67
N PHE A 151 -2.00 -17.58 -8.00
CA PHE A 151 -2.12 -16.13 -8.08
C PHE A 151 -0.80 -15.51 -8.53
N LEU A 152 -0.89 -14.56 -9.43
CA LEU A 152 0.22 -13.69 -9.77
C LEU A 152 0.38 -12.61 -8.71
N CYS A 153 1.60 -12.43 -8.26
CA CYS A 153 1.97 -11.55 -7.17
C CYS A 153 3.06 -10.60 -7.63
N PRO A 154 2.74 -9.39 -8.10
CA PRO A 154 3.73 -8.36 -8.40
C PRO A 154 4.61 -8.06 -7.17
N VAL A 155 5.94 -8.09 -7.37
CA VAL A 155 6.93 -7.96 -6.30
C VAL A 155 7.99 -6.89 -6.62
N PRO A 156 8.44 -6.14 -5.58
CA PRO A 156 7.94 -6.15 -4.20
C PRO A 156 6.49 -5.66 -4.14
N GLY A 157 5.68 -6.20 -3.22
CA GLY A 157 4.25 -5.95 -3.14
C GLY A 157 3.70 -5.88 -1.72
N TYR A 158 2.36 -5.81 -1.59
CA TYR A 158 1.71 -5.67 -0.30
C TYR A 158 1.60 -7.01 0.45
N ASP A 159 2.26 -7.10 1.59
CA ASP A 159 2.36 -8.30 2.41
C ASP A 159 1.01 -8.93 2.81
N ARG A 160 -0.05 -8.12 2.96
CA ARG A 160 -1.38 -8.64 3.32
C ARG A 160 -2.07 -9.38 2.18
N HIS A 161 -1.86 -8.98 0.94
CA HIS A 161 -2.32 -9.72 -0.23
C HIS A 161 -1.72 -11.14 -0.23
N PHE A 162 -0.40 -11.23 -0.03
CA PHE A 162 0.28 -12.51 0.02
C PHE A 162 -0.20 -13.38 1.20
N LYS A 163 -0.50 -12.76 2.35
CA LYS A 163 -1.03 -13.50 3.50
C LYS A 163 -2.45 -14.02 3.29
N ILE A 164 -3.32 -13.31 2.56
CA ILE A 164 -4.63 -13.84 2.14
C ILE A 164 -4.41 -15.07 1.24
N THR A 165 -3.56 -14.95 0.24
CA THR A 165 -3.27 -16.01 -0.74
C THR A 165 -2.70 -17.26 -0.05
N GLU A 166 -1.70 -17.08 0.82
CA GLU A 166 -1.10 -18.14 1.63
C GLU A 166 -2.13 -18.82 2.54
N HIS A 167 -3.01 -18.03 3.18
CA HIS A 167 -4.06 -18.53 4.10
C HIS A 167 -5.01 -19.52 3.41
N PHE A 168 -5.35 -19.26 2.15
CA PHE A 168 -6.22 -20.15 1.37
C PHE A 168 -5.47 -21.28 0.65
N GLY A 169 -4.17 -21.41 0.85
CA GLY A 169 -3.35 -22.45 0.21
C GLY A 169 -3.18 -22.24 -1.30
N ILE A 170 -3.35 -21.02 -1.78
CA ILE A 170 -3.17 -20.65 -3.19
C ILE A 170 -1.68 -20.48 -3.46
N GLU A 171 -1.17 -21.08 -4.52
CA GLU A 171 0.21 -20.93 -4.96
C GLU A 171 0.47 -19.51 -5.46
N MET A 172 1.59 -18.93 -5.06
CA MET A 172 1.96 -17.56 -5.45
C MET A 172 3.12 -17.57 -6.44
N ILE A 173 2.92 -16.91 -7.59
CA ILE A 173 3.93 -16.71 -8.63
C ILE A 173 4.37 -15.24 -8.55
N SER A 174 5.64 -15.00 -8.25
CA SER A 174 6.20 -13.65 -8.25
C SER A 174 6.31 -13.10 -9.68
N VAL A 175 5.85 -11.88 -9.89
CA VAL A 175 5.98 -11.13 -11.15
C VAL A 175 6.80 -9.86 -10.85
N PRO A 176 7.90 -9.59 -11.56
CA PRO A 176 8.69 -8.39 -11.33
C PRO A 176 7.87 -7.10 -11.55
N MET A 177 8.08 -6.10 -10.70
CA MET A 177 7.49 -4.77 -10.85
C MET A 177 8.50 -3.80 -11.47
N GLY A 178 8.08 -3.12 -12.53
CA GLY A 178 8.77 -1.96 -13.11
C GLY A 178 8.17 -0.62 -12.66
N LYS A 179 8.66 0.47 -13.26
CA LYS A 179 8.17 1.83 -12.97
C LYS A 179 6.74 2.08 -13.47
N ASP A 180 6.34 1.38 -14.52
CA ASP A 180 5.05 1.54 -15.21
C ASP A 180 4.03 0.47 -14.81
N GLY A 181 4.37 -0.44 -13.91
CA GLY A 181 3.58 -1.57 -13.48
C GLY A 181 4.34 -2.90 -13.50
N PRO A 182 3.64 -4.05 -13.36
CA PRO A 182 4.27 -5.37 -13.43
C PRO A 182 4.75 -5.70 -14.85
N ASP A 183 5.64 -6.69 -14.94
CA ASP A 183 6.06 -7.26 -16.21
C ASP A 183 4.84 -7.87 -16.93
N MET A 184 4.26 -7.09 -17.83
CA MET A 184 3.04 -7.47 -18.54
C MET A 184 3.26 -8.59 -19.55
N ASP A 185 4.47 -8.77 -20.08
CA ASP A 185 4.76 -9.89 -21.00
C ASP A 185 4.64 -11.21 -20.24
N MET A 186 5.22 -11.27 -19.03
CA MET A 186 5.07 -12.42 -18.13
C MET A 186 3.63 -12.62 -17.67
N VAL A 187 2.89 -11.54 -17.35
CA VAL A 187 1.48 -11.62 -16.95
C VAL A 187 0.64 -12.20 -18.08
N GLU A 188 0.76 -11.67 -19.29
CA GLU A 188 -0.01 -12.13 -20.47
C GLU A 188 0.28 -13.60 -20.81
N GLU A 189 1.55 -14.00 -20.77
CA GLU A 189 1.95 -15.39 -21.00
C GLU A 189 1.30 -16.33 -19.98
N LEU A 190 1.48 -16.08 -18.69
CA LEU A 190 0.98 -16.95 -17.63
C LEU A 190 -0.55 -17.00 -17.62
N VAL A 191 -1.22 -15.86 -17.76
CA VAL A 191 -2.68 -15.78 -17.76
C VAL A 191 -3.30 -16.49 -18.96
N SER A 192 -2.67 -16.42 -20.14
CA SER A 192 -3.21 -17.01 -21.36
C SER A 192 -2.92 -18.50 -21.53
N THR A 193 -1.93 -19.05 -20.81
CA THR A 193 -1.47 -20.43 -21.00
C THR A 193 -1.77 -21.37 -19.83
N ASP A 194 -2.00 -20.85 -18.63
CA ASP A 194 -2.19 -21.65 -17.41
C ASP A 194 -3.59 -21.44 -16.82
N GLU A 195 -4.48 -22.43 -16.97
CA GLU A 195 -5.83 -22.41 -16.40
C GLU A 195 -5.87 -22.42 -14.85
N ALA A 196 -4.77 -22.78 -14.18
CA ALA A 196 -4.67 -22.70 -12.74
C ALA A 196 -4.47 -21.27 -12.22
N VAL A 197 -4.05 -20.34 -13.09
CA VAL A 197 -3.91 -18.92 -12.72
C VAL A 197 -5.30 -18.30 -12.64
N LYS A 198 -5.75 -18.03 -11.41
CA LYS A 198 -7.10 -17.54 -11.11
C LYS A 198 -7.14 -16.06 -10.72
N GLY A 199 -6.01 -15.47 -10.40
CA GLY A 199 -6.00 -14.06 -10.01
C GLY A 199 -4.63 -13.41 -10.02
N ILE A 200 -4.67 -12.09 -9.96
CA ILE A 200 -3.51 -11.22 -9.80
C ILE A 200 -3.83 -10.11 -8.79
N TRP A 201 -2.90 -9.83 -7.90
CA TRP A 201 -2.96 -8.67 -7.02
C TRP A 201 -2.37 -7.43 -7.67
N CYS A 202 -3.09 -6.31 -7.65
CA CYS A 202 -2.62 -5.03 -8.17
C CYS A 202 -2.80 -3.92 -7.14
N VAL A 203 -1.77 -3.09 -6.95
CA VAL A 203 -1.86 -1.79 -6.26
C VAL A 203 -1.48 -0.74 -7.28
N PRO A 204 -2.45 -0.26 -8.10
CA PRO A 204 -2.14 0.40 -9.36
C PRO A 204 -1.65 1.84 -9.23
N LYS A 205 -1.97 2.51 -8.13
CA LYS A 205 -1.59 3.89 -7.90
C LYS A 205 -0.76 4.00 -6.63
N TYR A 206 0.40 4.65 -6.73
CA TYR A 206 1.35 4.79 -5.62
C TYR A 206 1.61 3.45 -4.91
N SER A 207 1.96 2.43 -5.69
CA SER A 207 2.06 1.03 -5.27
C SER A 207 2.82 0.83 -3.96
N ASN A 208 2.43 -0.16 -3.20
CA ASN A 208 3.08 -0.53 -1.95
C ASN A 208 4.06 -1.68 -2.20
N PRO A 209 5.39 -1.49 -2.04
CA PRO A 209 6.04 -0.32 -1.39
C PRO A 209 6.60 0.75 -2.33
N GLN A 210 6.62 0.57 -3.66
CA GLN A 210 7.45 1.37 -4.58
C GLN A 210 6.96 2.80 -4.80
N GLY A 211 5.68 3.08 -4.57
CA GLY A 211 5.11 4.40 -4.83
C GLY A 211 4.96 4.76 -6.31
N PHE A 212 5.10 3.78 -7.22
CA PHE A 212 4.86 3.94 -8.65
C PHE A 212 3.37 3.81 -8.97
N SER A 213 2.95 4.42 -10.06
CA SER A 213 1.60 4.28 -10.63
C SER A 213 1.67 3.59 -11.98
N TYR A 214 0.70 2.71 -12.27
CA TYR A 214 0.64 2.01 -13.54
C TYR A 214 0.43 2.99 -14.69
N SER A 215 1.11 2.76 -15.80
CA SER A 215 0.90 3.54 -17.02
C SER A 215 -0.44 3.22 -17.68
N ASP A 216 -0.92 4.13 -18.52
CA ASP A 216 -2.10 3.91 -19.35
C ASP A 216 -1.98 2.65 -20.21
N GLU A 217 -0.79 2.37 -20.73
CA GLU A 217 -0.52 1.17 -21.51
C GLU A 217 -0.67 -0.08 -20.67
N THR A 218 -0.12 -0.10 -19.45
CA THR A 218 -0.27 -1.21 -18.51
C THR A 218 -1.73 -1.48 -18.20
N VAL A 219 -2.53 -0.44 -17.93
CA VAL A 219 -3.97 -0.59 -17.65
C VAL A 219 -4.71 -1.18 -18.87
N ARG A 220 -4.41 -0.69 -20.09
CA ARG A 220 -5.01 -1.24 -21.33
C ARG A 220 -4.58 -2.68 -21.59
N ARG A 221 -3.33 -3.05 -21.30
CA ARG A 221 -2.85 -4.44 -21.40
C ARG A 221 -3.60 -5.35 -20.41
N PHE A 222 -3.81 -4.91 -19.17
CA PHE A 222 -4.67 -5.63 -18.23
C PHE A 222 -6.09 -5.81 -18.75
N ALA A 223 -6.70 -4.77 -19.30
CA ALA A 223 -8.04 -4.82 -19.84
C ALA A 223 -8.16 -5.78 -21.05
N ALA A 224 -7.09 -5.92 -21.83
CA ALA A 224 -7.05 -6.75 -23.04
C ALA A 224 -6.62 -8.21 -22.78
N LEU A 225 -6.37 -8.61 -21.53
CA LEU A 225 -5.98 -9.98 -21.18
C LEU A 225 -6.95 -11.01 -21.75
N LYS A 226 -6.43 -12.17 -22.13
CA LYS A 226 -7.19 -13.32 -22.64
C LYS A 226 -6.95 -14.53 -21.75
N PRO A 227 -7.59 -14.60 -20.58
CA PRO A 227 -7.32 -15.67 -19.64
C PRO A 227 -7.72 -17.03 -20.19
N ALA A 228 -6.86 -18.04 -19.98
CA ALA A 228 -7.21 -19.45 -20.16
C ALA A 228 -8.31 -19.85 -19.16
N ALA A 229 -8.25 -19.34 -17.95
CA ALA A 229 -9.27 -19.53 -16.90
C ALA A 229 -10.43 -18.54 -17.06
N LYS A 230 -11.66 -19.03 -17.31
CA LYS A 230 -12.87 -18.19 -17.42
C LYS A 230 -13.21 -17.42 -16.14
N ASP A 231 -12.76 -17.90 -15.01
CA ASP A 231 -12.96 -17.37 -13.67
C ASP A 231 -11.77 -16.59 -13.14
N PHE A 232 -10.82 -16.22 -14.01
CA PHE A 232 -9.70 -15.33 -13.67
C PHE A 232 -10.20 -13.95 -13.22
N ARG A 233 -9.58 -13.38 -12.17
CA ARG A 233 -9.91 -12.05 -11.64
C ARG A 233 -8.69 -11.20 -11.37
N ILE A 234 -8.80 -9.91 -11.71
CA ILE A 234 -7.88 -8.85 -11.35
C ILE A 234 -8.38 -8.26 -10.02
N PHE A 235 -7.60 -8.38 -8.97
CA PHE A 235 -7.85 -7.76 -7.67
C PHE A 235 -7.14 -6.40 -7.63
N TRP A 236 -7.88 -5.34 -7.94
CA TRP A 236 -7.39 -3.99 -8.15
C TRP A 236 -7.54 -3.17 -6.87
N ASP A 237 -6.54 -3.24 -5.97
CA ASP A 237 -6.54 -2.52 -4.69
C ASP A 237 -6.10 -1.07 -4.90
N ASN A 238 -7.06 -0.19 -5.16
CA ASN A 238 -6.85 1.25 -5.38
C ASN A 238 -6.76 2.00 -4.04
N ALA A 239 -5.93 1.48 -3.12
CA ALA A 239 -5.80 1.97 -1.75
C ALA A 239 -5.33 3.42 -1.65
N TYR A 240 -4.69 3.93 -2.69
CA TYR A 240 -4.09 5.28 -2.74
C TYR A 240 -4.70 6.16 -3.83
N ALA A 241 -5.93 5.92 -4.23
CA ALA A 241 -6.63 6.63 -5.31
C ALA A 241 -6.48 8.16 -5.27
N ILE A 242 -6.48 8.74 -4.07
CA ILE A 242 -6.45 10.19 -3.81
C ILE A 242 -5.32 10.63 -2.87
N HIS A 243 -4.27 9.81 -2.71
CA HIS A 243 -3.19 10.04 -1.72
C HIS A 243 -1.97 10.72 -2.35
N HIS A 244 -2.17 11.87 -2.96
CA HIS A 244 -1.10 12.67 -3.54
C HIS A 244 -0.29 13.39 -2.46
N LEU A 245 1.04 13.49 -2.63
CA LEU A 245 1.92 14.30 -1.77
C LEU A 245 2.08 15.72 -2.33
N TYR A 246 1.94 15.89 -3.64
CA TYR A 246 2.14 17.17 -4.33
C TYR A 246 0.88 17.55 -5.12
N GLU A 247 0.54 18.83 -5.11
CA GLU A 247 -0.64 19.36 -5.84
C GLU A 247 -0.39 19.45 -7.35
N ASP A 248 0.85 19.74 -7.74
CA ASP A 248 1.30 19.95 -9.12
C ASP A 248 1.88 18.72 -9.81
N LYS A 249 1.98 17.58 -9.09
CA LYS A 249 2.59 16.34 -9.57
C LYS A 249 1.75 15.13 -9.16
N GLN A 250 0.47 15.19 -9.50
CA GLN A 250 -0.45 14.08 -9.23
C GLN A 250 -0.37 13.04 -10.33
N ASP A 251 -0.25 11.78 -9.95
CA ASP A 251 -0.40 10.70 -10.90
C ASP A 251 -1.90 10.45 -11.14
N GLU A 252 -2.24 10.11 -12.36
CA GLU A 252 -3.57 9.66 -12.76
C GLU A 252 -3.45 8.26 -13.34
N ILE A 253 -4.50 7.46 -13.20
CA ILE A 253 -4.61 6.13 -13.81
C ILE A 253 -5.95 6.04 -14.54
N LEU A 254 -5.98 5.27 -15.61
CA LEU A 254 -7.22 4.97 -16.32
C LEU A 254 -8.16 4.15 -15.43
N ASP A 255 -9.47 4.36 -15.59
CA ASP A 255 -10.50 3.52 -14.97
C ASP A 255 -10.46 2.11 -15.59
N ILE A 256 -9.96 1.15 -14.82
CA ILE A 256 -9.81 -0.24 -15.26
C ILE A 256 -11.15 -0.89 -15.60
N LEU A 257 -12.23 -0.54 -14.88
CA LEU A 257 -13.56 -1.09 -15.16
C LEU A 257 -14.05 -0.66 -16.54
N SER A 258 -13.92 0.62 -16.87
CA SER A 258 -14.25 1.15 -18.20
C SER A 258 -13.36 0.57 -19.30
N GLU A 259 -12.07 0.42 -19.07
CA GLU A 259 -11.16 -0.17 -20.05
C GLU A 259 -11.47 -1.65 -20.30
N CYS A 260 -11.78 -2.43 -19.25
CA CYS A 260 -12.22 -3.82 -19.39
C CYS A 260 -13.57 -3.93 -20.12
N GLU A 261 -14.52 -3.03 -19.86
CA GLU A 261 -15.80 -3.01 -20.59
C GLU A 261 -15.57 -2.76 -22.10
N LYS A 262 -14.74 -1.78 -22.47
CA LYS A 262 -14.34 -1.50 -23.85
C LYS A 262 -13.67 -2.70 -24.53
N ALA A 263 -12.89 -3.47 -23.78
CA ALA A 263 -12.20 -4.67 -24.27
C ALA A 263 -13.09 -5.93 -24.30
N GLY A 264 -14.35 -5.86 -23.82
CA GLY A 264 -15.27 -7.01 -23.73
C GLY A 264 -14.97 -7.93 -22.54
N ASN A 265 -14.23 -7.47 -21.56
CA ASN A 265 -13.73 -8.21 -20.39
C ASN A 265 -14.28 -7.66 -19.06
N ALA A 266 -15.48 -7.07 -19.06
CA ALA A 266 -16.05 -6.36 -17.91
C ALA A 266 -16.04 -7.19 -16.61
N ASP A 267 -16.16 -8.51 -16.69
CA ASP A 267 -16.25 -9.39 -15.54
C ASP A 267 -14.90 -9.72 -14.88
N MET A 268 -13.78 -9.30 -15.47
CA MET A 268 -12.45 -9.68 -14.94
C MET A 268 -12.03 -8.94 -13.68
N VAL A 269 -12.67 -7.82 -13.30
CA VAL A 269 -12.14 -6.91 -12.29
C VAL A 269 -12.99 -6.87 -11.02
N TYR A 270 -12.31 -6.92 -9.89
CA TYR A 270 -12.77 -6.44 -8.60
C TYR A 270 -11.89 -5.26 -8.19
N GLU A 271 -12.44 -4.05 -8.18
CA GLU A 271 -11.73 -2.85 -7.71
C GLU A 271 -12.10 -2.55 -6.26
N PHE A 272 -11.10 -2.30 -5.42
CA PHE A 272 -11.27 -2.05 -4.00
C PHE A 272 -10.74 -0.67 -3.61
N VAL A 273 -11.46 -0.02 -2.69
CA VAL A 273 -11.05 1.26 -2.12
C VAL A 273 -11.48 1.32 -0.66
N SER A 274 -10.82 2.15 0.14
CA SER A 274 -11.25 2.44 1.50
C SER A 274 -10.82 3.82 1.98
N THR A 275 -11.54 4.34 2.98
CA THR A 275 -11.15 5.56 3.70
C THR A 275 -10.19 5.30 4.86
N SER A 276 -9.58 4.11 4.95
CA SER A 276 -8.69 3.73 6.05
C SER A 276 -7.50 4.67 6.27
N LYS A 277 -7.09 5.40 5.22
CA LYS A 277 -6.00 6.39 5.30
C LYS A 277 -6.50 7.81 4.96
N VAL A 278 -7.82 7.99 4.92
CA VAL A 278 -8.53 9.24 4.64
C VAL A 278 -9.26 9.75 5.88
N SER A 279 -9.88 8.83 6.62
CA SER A 279 -10.54 9.06 7.90
C SER A 279 -9.92 8.18 8.98
N PHE A 280 -10.70 7.63 9.89
CA PHE A 280 -10.21 6.74 10.94
C PHE A 280 -9.97 5.32 10.40
N PRO A 281 -8.76 4.75 10.51
CA PRO A 281 -8.50 3.38 10.08
C PRO A 281 -9.40 2.33 10.75
N GLY A 282 -9.73 2.56 12.03
CA GLY A 282 -10.59 1.67 12.81
C GLY A 282 -12.09 1.87 12.57
N SER A 283 -12.50 2.97 11.92
CA SER A 283 -13.89 3.36 11.70
C SER A 283 -14.08 4.02 10.34
N GLY A 284 -13.37 3.53 9.33
CA GLY A 284 -13.51 3.97 7.94
C GLY A 284 -14.70 3.33 7.23
N VAL A 285 -14.74 3.54 5.93
CA VAL A 285 -15.69 2.92 4.99
C VAL A 285 -14.86 2.34 3.82
N ALA A 286 -15.23 1.16 3.38
CA ALA A 286 -14.59 0.50 2.24
C ALA A 286 -15.61 0.05 1.21
N ALA A 287 -15.20 -0.08 -0.03
CA ALA A 287 -16.07 -0.48 -1.11
C ALA A 287 -15.36 -1.41 -2.10
N VAL A 288 -16.18 -2.18 -2.82
CA VAL A 288 -15.79 -2.91 -4.01
C VAL A 288 -16.67 -2.46 -5.17
N ALA A 289 -16.04 -2.25 -6.33
CA ALA A 289 -16.70 -2.03 -7.60
C ALA A 289 -16.38 -3.18 -8.56
N ALA A 290 -17.35 -3.60 -9.37
CA ALA A 290 -17.19 -4.69 -10.34
C ALA A 290 -18.25 -4.58 -11.44
N SER A 291 -18.24 -5.48 -12.40
CA SER A 291 -19.36 -5.60 -13.37
C SER A 291 -20.69 -5.89 -12.67
N LYS A 292 -21.78 -5.58 -13.34
CA LYS A 292 -23.14 -5.89 -12.85
C LYS A 292 -23.31 -7.37 -12.49
N ALA A 293 -22.77 -8.26 -13.30
CA ALA A 293 -22.85 -9.72 -13.06
C ALA A 293 -22.11 -10.11 -11.77
N ASN A 294 -20.91 -9.59 -11.56
CA ASN A 294 -20.15 -9.82 -10.33
C ASN A 294 -20.83 -9.19 -9.10
N VAL A 295 -21.38 -7.98 -9.22
CA VAL A 295 -22.10 -7.30 -8.13
C VAL A 295 -23.32 -8.13 -7.71
N ASP A 296 -24.10 -8.62 -8.66
CA ASP A 296 -25.29 -9.44 -8.37
C ASP A 296 -24.92 -10.76 -7.67
N GLU A 297 -23.83 -11.42 -8.10
CA GLU A 297 -23.33 -12.63 -7.45
C GLU A 297 -22.83 -12.36 -6.02
N ILE A 298 -22.08 -11.27 -5.83
CA ILE A 298 -21.60 -10.85 -4.50
C ILE A 298 -22.79 -10.57 -3.58
N LEU A 299 -23.76 -9.77 -4.03
CA LEU A 299 -24.95 -9.43 -3.23
C LEU A 299 -25.77 -10.67 -2.87
N LYS A 300 -25.91 -11.62 -3.80
CA LYS A 300 -26.61 -12.87 -3.51
C LYS A 300 -25.96 -13.64 -2.36
N SER A 301 -24.64 -13.69 -2.30
CA SER A 301 -23.93 -14.37 -1.21
C SER A 301 -23.94 -13.53 0.10
N MET A 302 -23.91 -12.21 -0.02
CA MET A 302 -23.94 -11.30 1.13
C MET A 302 -25.24 -11.38 1.92
N THR A 303 -26.38 -11.74 1.30
CA THR A 303 -27.66 -11.90 2.02
C THR A 303 -27.60 -12.95 3.13
N VAL A 304 -26.63 -13.89 3.06
CA VAL A 304 -26.39 -14.90 4.09
C VAL A 304 -25.38 -14.40 5.14
N GLN A 305 -24.48 -13.50 4.74
CA GLN A 305 -23.42 -12.98 5.58
C GLN A 305 -23.89 -11.84 6.49
N THR A 306 -24.71 -10.92 5.96
CA THR A 306 -25.17 -9.71 6.66
C THR A 306 -26.51 -9.21 6.12
N ILE A 307 -27.21 -8.41 6.90
CA ILE A 307 -28.39 -7.65 6.44
C ILE A 307 -27.98 -6.27 5.92
N GLY A 308 -26.80 -5.82 6.24
CA GLY A 308 -26.20 -4.56 5.83
C GLY A 308 -25.09 -4.12 6.77
N TYR A 309 -24.22 -3.27 6.28
CA TYR A 309 -23.12 -2.70 7.05
C TYR A 309 -23.54 -1.43 7.79
N ASP A 310 -22.64 -0.80 8.54
CA ASP A 310 -22.87 0.39 9.35
C ASP A 310 -23.19 1.63 8.49
N LYS A 311 -24.48 1.85 8.24
CA LYS A 311 -24.99 2.99 7.47
C LYS A 311 -24.82 4.34 8.17
N ILE A 312 -24.78 4.34 9.51
CA ILE A 312 -24.53 5.57 10.28
C ILE A 312 -23.09 6.03 9.99
N ASN A 313 -22.16 5.10 9.95
CA ASN A 313 -20.78 5.44 9.61
C ASN A 313 -20.61 5.89 8.14
N MET A 314 -21.31 5.24 7.20
CA MET A 314 -21.36 5.71 5.80
C MET A 314 -21.90 7.14 5.72
N LEU A 315 -22.99 7.42 6.42
CA LEU A 315 -23.64 8.72 6.42
C LEU A 315 -22.75 9.82 7.02
N ARG A 316 -22.01 9.50 8.10
CA ARG A 316 -21.01 10.42 8.67
C ARG A 316 -19.95 10.82 7.64
N HIS A 317 -19.42 9.87 6.91
CA HIS A 317 -18.43 10.14 5.87
C HIS A 317 -19.00 11.05 4.76
N VAL A 318 -20.20 10.70 4.26
CA VAL A 318 -20.89 11.52 3.24
C VAL A 318 -21.15 12.94 3.73
N ARG A 319 -21.67 13.11 4.96
CA ARG A 319 -21.95 14.44 5.51
C ARG A 319 -20.69 15.26 5.78
N PHE A 320 -19.61 14.62 6.20
CA PHE A 320 -18.34 15.27 6.46
C PHE A 320 -17.63 15.73 5.18
N PHE A 321 -17.46 14.83 4.23
CA PHE A 321 -16.76 15.13 2.98
C PHE A 321 -17.63 15.85 1.95
N LYS A 322 -18.95 15.65 2.00
CA LYS A 322 -19.99 16.19 1.11
C LYS A 322 -19.91 15.66 -0.32
N ASN A 323 -18.77 15.76 -0.98
CA ASN A 323 -18.53 15.35 -2.36
C ASN A 323 -17.03 15.10 -2.60
N LEU A 324 -16.67 14.75 -3.84
CA LEU A 324 -15.27 14.49 -4.22
C LEU A 324 -14.35 15.70 -4.00
N ASP A 325 -14.83 16.93 -4.22
CA ASP A 325 -14.02 18.15 -4.01
C ASP A 325 -13.70 18.34 -2.52
N GLY A 326 -14.68 18.13 -1.65
CA GLY A 326 -14.47 18.14 -0.20
C GLY A 326 -13.50 17.06 0.27
N LEU A 327 -13.60 15.88 -0.35
CA LEU A 327 -12.67 14.77 -0.09
C LEU A 327 -11.24 15.12 -0.56
N LYS A 328 -11.08 15.67 -1.76
CA LYS A 328 -9.77 16.12 -2.28
C LYS A 328 -9.17 17.25 -1.43
N GLU A 329 -9.98 18.22 -1.01
CA GLU A 329 -9.52 19.30 -0.12
C GLU A 329 -9.04 18.74 1.22
N HIS A 330 -9.74 17.74 1.76
CA HIS A 330 -9.32 17.07 2.97
C HIS A 330 -7.97 16.35 2.78
N MET A 331 -7.79 15.64 1.69
CA MET A 331 -6.52 14.96 1.36
C MET A 331 -5.38 15.93 1.09
N ARG A 332 -5.68 17.15 0.60
CA ARG A 332 -4.68 18.22 0.50
C ARG A 332 -4.11 18.62 1.86
N LYS A 333 -4.94 18.61 2.92
CA LYS A 333 -4.45 18.84 4.29
C LYS A 333 -3.61 17.68 4.80
N HIS A 334 -3.95 16.43 4.44
CA HIS A 334 -3.11 15.27 4.72
C HIS A 334 -1.74 15.40 4.06
N SER A 335 -1.68 15.82 2.80
CA SER A 335 -0.41 15.99 2.09
C SER A 335 0.51 17.03 2.74
N GLN A 336 -0.04 18.08 3.35
CA GLN A 336 0.73 19.09 4.09
C GLN A 336 1.43 18.51 5.33
N ILE A 337 0.87 17.44 5.93
CA ILE A 337 1.50 16.73 7.05
C ILE A 337 2.49 15.68 6.53
N LEU A 338 2.14 14.96 5.45
CA LEU A 338 2.91 13.81 4.99
C LEU A 338 4.12 14.21 4.15
N ARG A 339 3.97 15.17 3.24
CA ARG A 339 5.04 15.59 2.33
C ARG A 339 6.35 15.94 3.05
N PRO A 340 6.38 16.78 4.11
CA PRO A 340 7.62 17.10 4.80
C PRO A 340 8.32 15.86 5.38
N LYS A 341 7.56 14.86 5.80
CA LYS A 341 8.10 13.60 6.34
C LYS A 341 8.79 12.77 5.26
N PHE A 342 8.18 12.67 4.07
CA PHE A 342 8.81 12.01 2.93
C PHE A 342 10.07 12.74 2.49
N GLU A 343 9.98 14.07 2.33
CA GLU A 343 11.11 14.92 1.96
C GLU A 343 12.28 14.81 2.95
N ALA A 344 12.00 14.72 4.25
CA ALA A 344 13.03 14.54 5.28
C ALA A 344 13.78 13.20 5.12
N VAL A 345 13.06 12.08 4.95
CA VAL A 345 13.70 10.78 4.73
C VAL A 345 14.49 10.76 3.42
N LEU A 346 13.88 11.21 2.32
CA LEU A 346 14.56 11.27 1.02
C LEU A 346 15.81 12.13 1.06
N LYS A 347 15.77 13.27 1.79
CA LYS A 347 16.92 14.11 1.98
C LYS A 347 18.07 13.37 2.68
N VAL A 348 17.78 12.66 3.78
CA VAL A 348 18.79 11.86 4.50
C VAL A 348 19.38 10.77 3.60
N LEU A 349 18.52 10.05 2.86
CA LEU A 349 19.00 9.02 1.91
C LEU A 349 19.91 9.62 0.84
N ASN A 350 19.51 10.74 0.23
CA ASN A 350 20.29 11.41 -0.82
C ASN A 350 21.62 11.97 -0.28
N ASP A 351 21.60 12.63 0.88
CA ASP A 351 22.79 13.25 1.47
C ASP A 351 23.80 12.20 1.95
N GLU A 352 23.32 11.08 2.50
CA GLU A 352 24.15 10.10 3.19
C GLU A 352 24.52 8.86 2.36
N LEU A 353 23.68 8.47 1.40
CA LEU A 353 23.90 7.28 0.58
C LEU A 353 24.09 7.61 -0.91
N GLY A 354 23.72 8.82 -1.33
CA GLY A 354 23.82 9.25 -2.72
C GLY A 354 25.25 9.12 -3.25
N GLY A 355 25.44 8.40 -4.37
CA GLY A 355 26.72 8.20 -5.02
C GLY A 355 27.64 7.17 -4.38
N LEU A 356 27.23 6.49 -3.29
CA LEU A 356 28.04 5.43 -2.66
C LEU A 356 27.98 4.09 -3.41
N GLY A 357 26.98 3.87 -4.27
CA GLY A 357 26.80 2.62 -5.02
C GLY A 357 26.35 1.42 -4.18
N ILE A 358 25.81 1.66 -2.97
CA ILE A 358 25.42 0.61 -2.02
C ILE A 358 23.90 0.49 -1.82
N ALA A 359 23.13 1.37 -2.43
CA ALA A 359 21.66 1.36 -2.32
C ALA A 359 21.01 2.16 -3.43
N GLU A 360 19.72 1.85 -3.67
CA GLU A 360 18.79 2.60 -4.50
C GLU A 360 17.46 2.76 -3.75
N TRP A 361 16.67 3.79 -4.07
CA TRP A 361 15.35 4.01 -3.48
C TRP A 361 14.42 4.73 -4.44
N THR A 362 13.12 4.61 -4.15
CA THR A 362 12.10 5.31 -4.92
C THR A 362 11.82 6.70 -4.34
N GLU A 363 11.40 7.62 -5.20
CA GLU A 363 10.94 8.97 -4.82
C GLU A 363 9.44 9.12 -5.17
N PRO A 364 8.55 8.65 -4.29
CA PRO A 364 7.12 8.60 -4.58
C PRO A 364 6.48 9.98 -4.60
N ARG A 365 5.49 10.16 -5.49
CA ARG A 365 4.65 11.37 -5.56
C ARG A 365 3.38 11.26 -4.73
N GLY A 366 3.15 10.10 -4.12
CA GLY A 366 1.97 9.81 -3.31
C GLY A 366 2.11 8.49 -2.56
N GLY A 367 1.04 8.06 -1.90
CA GLY A 367 1.03 6.84 -1.11
C GLY A 367 1.67 6.99 0.27
N TYR A 368 2.16 5.89 0.82
CA TYR A 368 2.55 5.80 2.25
C TYR A 368 3.95 5.22 2.48
N PHE A 369 4.68 4.88 1.41
CA PHE A 369 5.94 4.13 1.50
C PHE A 369 7.01 4.63 0.56
N ILE A 370 8.25 4.34 0.93
CA ILE A 370 9.44 4.41 0.09
C ILE A 370 9.99 2.98 -0.01
N SER A 371 10.25 2.49 -1.22
CA SER A 371 10.97 1.24 -1.44
C SER A 371 12.45 1.52 -1.47
N PHE A 372 13.18 0.76 -0.70
CA PHE A 372 14.64 0.84 -0.61
C PHE A 372 15.25 -0.51 -0.99
N GLU A 373 16.25 -0.47 -1.86
CA GLU A 373 17.04 -1.63 -2.27
C GLU A 373 18.46 -1.47 -1.75
N SER A 374 18.88 -2.37 -0.86
CA SER A 374 20.26 -2.48 -0.42
C SER A 374 21.08 -3.34 -1.37
N MET A 375 22.37 -3.48 -1.12
CA MET A 375 23.17 -4.55 -1.76
C MET A 375 22.54 -5.92 -1.50
N GLU A 376 22.62 -6.82 -2.47
CA GLU A 376 22.09 -8.19 -2.34
C GLU A 376 22.63 -8.89 -1.08
N GLY A 377 21.76 -9.60 -0.34
CA GLY A 377 22.11 -10.31 0.88
C GLY A 377 22.24 -9.44 2.14
N CYS A 378 21.85 -8.15 2.07
CA CYS A 378 22.05 -7.21 3.18
C CYS A 378 20.77 -6.82 3.93
N ALA A 379 19.59 -6.97 3.33
CA ALA A 379 18.36 -6.41 3.90
C ALA A 379 18.02 -6.96 5.29
N LYS A 380 18.14 -8.27 5.51
CA LYS A 380 17.88 -8.89 6.82
C LYS A 380 18.82 -8.39 7.90
N GLU A 381 20.11 -8.28 7.58
CA GLU A 381 21.12 -7.81 8.52
C GLU A 381 20.91 -6.32 8.87
N ILE A 382 20.59 -5.48 7.87
CA ILE A 382 20.25 -4.07 8.07
C ILE A 382 19.04 -3.94 9.01
N VAL A 383 17.95 -4.65 8.73
CA VAL A 383 16.73 -4.61 9.55
C VAL A 383 17.01 -5.11 10.98
N ALA A 384 17.85 -6.13 11.14
CA ALA A 384 18.22 -6.64 12.45
C ALA A 384 19.03 -5.62 13.26
N LYS A 385 20.05 -4.98 12.63
CA LYS A 385 20.87 -3.94 13.29
C LYS A 385 20.02 -2.70 13.63
N CYS A 386 19.10 -2.27 12.76
CA CYS A 386 18.15 -1.19 13.06
C CYS A 386 17.32 -1.52 14.32
N LYS A 387 16.76 -2.72 14.39
CA LYS A 387 15.94 -3.17 15.51
C LYS A 387 16.76 -3.23 16.81
N GLU A 388 17.99 -3.74 16.75
CA GLU A 388 18.90 -3.82 17.90
C GLU A 388 19.23 -2.43 18.47
N ALA A 389 19.39 -1.44 17.56
CA ALA A 389 19.66 -0.05 17.96
C ALA A 389 18.40 0.79 18.22
N GLY A 390 17.20 0.17 18.17
CA GLY A 390 15.95 0.78 18.62
C GLY A 390 15.06 1.37 17.53
N VAL A 391 15.31 1.05 16.24
CA VAL A 391 14.42 1.40 15.13
C VAL A 391 13.76 0.15 14.55
N VAL A 392 12.43 0.07 14.66
CA VAL A 392 11.63 -1.04 14.12
C VAL A 392 11.23 -0.74 12.69
N LEU A 393 11.59 -1.64 11.78
CA LEU A 393 11.19 -1.65 10.37
C LEU A 393 10.26 -2.82 10.07
N THR A 394 9.62 -2.81 8.90
CA THR A 394 8.98 -4.03 8.37
C THR A 394 10.05 -5.11 8.18
N GLY A 395 9.73 -6.35 8.55
CA GLY A 395 10.68 -7.47 8.38
C GLY A 395 11.13 -7.61 6.92
N ALA A 396 12.42 -7.80 6.69
CA ALA A 396 12.95 -8.07 5.36
C ALA A 396 12.29 -9.30 4.74
N GLY A 397 11.98 -9.22 3.44
CA GLY A 397 11.24 -10.26 2.72
C GLY A 397 9.71 -10.15 2.81
N ALA A 398 9.14 -9.35 3.71
CA ALA A 398 7.68 -9.22 3.86
C ALA A 398 6.98 -8.74 2.57
N THR A 399 7.68 -8.02 1.71
CA THR A 399 7.19 -7.53 0.42
C THR A 399 7.22 -8.57 -0.71
N PHE A 400 7.47 -9.82 -0.37
CA PHE A 400 7.52 -10.97 -1.30
C PHE A 400 6.65 -12.13 -0.80
N PRO A 401 6.12 -12.97 -1.71
CA PRO A 401 5.43 -14.20 -1.37
C PRO A 401 6.22 -15.06 -0.39
N TYR A 402 5.52 -15.65 0.57
CA TYR A 402 6.10 -16.51 1.61
C TYR A 402 7.17 -15.82 2.49
N GLY A 403 7.27 -14.48 2.44
CA GLY A 403 8.29 -13.72 3.17
C GLY A 403 9.72 -13.91 2.66
N LYS A 404 9.88 -14.30 1.39
CA LYS A 404 11.17 -14.65 0.80
C LYS A 404 11.52 -13.71 -0.35
N ASP A 405 12.33 -12.70 -0.06
CA ASP A 405 13.03 -11.92 -1.08
C ASP A 405 14.22 -12.73 -1.60
N PRO A 406 14.25 -13.11 -2.90
CA PRO A 406 15.35 -13.90 -3.45
C PRO A 406 16.70 -13.20 -3.38
N LYS A 407 16.70 -11.86 -3.45
CA LYS A 407 17.92 -11.05 -3.41
C LYS A 407 18.28 -10.59 -1.99
N ASP A 408 17.37 -10.71 -1.04
CA ASP A 408 17.54 -10.16 0.31
C ASP A 408 18.02 -8.69 0.26
N SER A 409 17.35 -7.86 -0.54
CA SER A 409 17.72 -6.47 -0.82
C SER A 409 16.65 -5.46 -0.49
N ASN A 410 15.34 -5.84 -0.58
CA ASN A 410 14.24 -4.90 -0.44
C ASN A 410 13.88 -4.61 1.02
N ILE A 411 13.78 -3.32 1.33
CA ILE A 411 13.33 -2.79 2.63
C ILE A 411 12.23 -1.75 2.39
N ARG A 412 11.08 -1.91 3.04
CA ARG A 412 9.99 -0.95 2.99
C ARG A 412 10.11 0.06 4.13
N LEU A 413 10.25 1.34 3.79
CA LEU A 413 10.25 2.45 4.75
C LEU A 413 8.86 3.08 4.81
N ALA A 414 8.36 3.34 6.03
CA ALA A 414 7.05 3.92 6.29
C ALA A 414 7.17 5.25 7.06
N PRO A 415 7.31 6.41 6.39
CA PRO A 415 7.57 7.69 7.06
C PRO A 415 6.33 8.33 7.70
N THR A 416 5.13 7.76 7.53
CA THR A 416 3.87 8.45 7.79
C THR A 416 3.51 8.62 9.27
N PHE A 417 3.84 7.66 10.12
CA PHE A 417 3.39 7.63 11.51
C PHE A 417 4.25 8.45 12.49
N PRO A 418 5.61 8.35 12.52
CA PRO A 418 6.43 9.07 13.49
C PRO A 418 6.29 10.59 13.40
N THR A 419 6.67 11.31 14.44
CA THR A 419 6.90 12.75 14.34
C THR A 419 8.07 13.04 13.40
N GLN A 420 8.28 14.29 13.01
CA GLN A 420 9.38 14.60 12.10
C GLN A 420 10.74 14.39 12.77
N GLU A 421 10.88 14.76 14.05
CA GLU A 421 12.11 14.57 14.83
C GLU A 421 12.43 13.07 15.03
N GLU A 422 11.42 12.26 15.35
CA GLU A 422 11.59 10.80 15.45
C GLU A 422 12.00 10.18 14.11
N LEU A 423 11.44 10.71 13.01
CA LEU A 423 11.70 10.22 11.67
C LEU A 423 13.12 10.54 11.20
N GLU A 424 13.61 11.76 11.45
CA GLU A 424 14.98 12.17 11.16
C GLU A 424 15.99 11.30 11.92
N ALA A 425 15.78 11.09 13.22
CA ALA A 425 16.63 10.22 14.04
C ALA A 425 16.60 8.75 13.58
N ALA A 426 15.43 8.27 13.13
CA ALA A 426 15.29 6.91 12.61
C ALA A 426 15.96 6.75 11.24
N ALA A 427 15.88 7.75 10.37
CA ALA A 427 16.53 7.75 9.07
C ALA A 427 18.07 7.82 9.20
N ASP A 428 18.59 8.64 10.11
CA ASP A 428 20.02 8.71 10.42
C ASP A 428 20.56 7.36 10.88
N LEU A 429 19.86 6.68 11.79
CA LEU A 429 20.26 5.34 12.23
C LEU A 429 20.13 4.30 11.11
N PHE A 430 19.08 4.39 10.31
CA PHE A 430 18.90 3.50 9.18
C PHE A 430 20.07 3.57 8.19
N VAL A 431 20.46 4.78 7.77
CA VAL A 431 21.56 4.95 6.82
C VAL A 431 22.91 4.52 7.42
N LEU A 432 23.10 4.71 8.73
CA LEU A 432 24.28 4.19 9.44
C LEU A 432 24.34 2.65 9.37
N CYS A 433 23.22 1.97 9.61
CA CYS A 433 23.12 0.50 9.49
C CYS A 433 23.36 0.04 8.05
N VAL A 434 22.82 0.74 7.05
CA VAL A 434 23.06 0.45 5.63
C VAL A 434 24.54 0.53 5.31
N LYS A 435 25.22 1.62 5.70
CA LYS A 435 26.66 1.82 5.47
C LYS A 435 27.48 0.71 6.13
N LEU A 436 27.18 0.42 7.40
CA LEU A 436 27.93 -0.59 8.18
C LEU A 436 27.82 -1.97 7.55
N VAL A 437 26.60 -2.44 7.25
CA VAL A 437 26.39 -3.77 6.65
C VAL A 437 26.99 -3.84 5.26
N SER A 438 26.91 -2.78 4.46
CA SER A 438 27.54 -2.74 3.12
C SER A 438 29.04 -2.88 3.19
N VAL A 439 29.71 -2.19 4.13
CA VAL A 439 31.16 -2.32 4.36
C VAL A 439 31.50 -3.72 4.85
N GLU A 440 30.74 -4.27 5.79
CA GLU A 440 30.93 -5.64 6.29
C GLU A 440 30.82 -6.69 5.17
N LYS A 441 29.89 -6.49 4.22
CA LYS A 441 29.76 -7.34 3.03
C LYS A 441 31.01 -7.24 2.15
N LEU A 442 31.43 -6.02 1.75
CA LEU A 442 32.58 -5.81 0.89
C LEU A 442 33.90 -6.31 1.49
N LEU A 443 34.02 -6.35 2.82
CA LEU A 443 35.18 -6.91 3.50
C LEU A 443 35.18 -8.44 3.53
N ARG A 444 34.00 -9.08 3.36
CA ARG A 444 33.85 -10.55 3.28
C ARG A 444 34.11 -11.10 1.88
N GLU A 445 33.92 -10.27 0.84
CA GLU A 445 34.22 -10.57 -0.57
C GLU A 445 35.69 -10.31 -0.90
#